data_d4d6aab261e591f7b08d44463cffa0cd
#
_entry.id   d4d6aab261e591f7b08d44463cffa0cd
#
_cell.length_a   1.000
_cell.length_b   1.000
_cell.length_c   1.000
_cell.angle_alpha   90.00
_cell.angle_beta   90.00
_cell.angle_gamma   90.00
#
_symmetry.space_group_name_H-M   'P 1'
#
loop_
_entity.id
_entity.type
_entity.pdbx_description
1 polymer ?
#
loop_
_entity_poly.entity_id
_entity_poly.type
_entity_poly.pdbx_seq_one_letter_code
_entity_poly.pdbx_strand_id
1 'polypeptide(L)'
;MTQIVTRDDFLSFDGVRIGWHELGTGRPIILLHGLFSSGEMNWRRYGAAAEIAGAGFCVIMPDFRAHGISAAPHDPAAYPVDVLAHDIEALVRHLELQDFDLGGYSLGARTAVRLVVRGLAPARLVLSGMGLAGLTGGTDRANWFLNVIANAGSFAGGTAEFSASAFMKANNIDGAAVAHVLRAQVSTPADVVGAIATRTLVLCGADDADNGSAADLAMALPNAAHVSIPGNHMSAVTKPDFGTAIAAWLRHGRADV
;
A
#
# COMPACT_ATOMS: atom_id res chain seq x y z
N MET A 1 -11.77 -7.89 -23.91
CA MET A 1 -12.93 -8.10 -23.02
C MET A 1 -12.84 -7.09 -21.91
N THR A 2 -13.89 -6.31 -21.66
CA THR A 2 -13.93 -5.37 -20.54
C THR A 2 -13.97 -6.20 -19.25
N GLN A 3 -12.91 -6.14 -18.46
CA GLN A 3 -12.89 -6.81 -17.15
C GLN A 3 -13.89 -6.12 -16.22
N ILE A 4 -14.79 -6.90 -15.63
CA ILE A 4 -15.78 -6.37 -14.70
C ILE A 4 -15.08 -6.11 -13.36
N VAL A 5 -15.18 -4.89 -12.85
CA VAL A 5 -14.76 -4.55 -11.49
C VAL A 5 -15.95 -4.79 -10.57
N THR A 6 -15.81 -5.70 -9.63
CA THR A 6 -16.78 -5.84 -8.54
C THR A 6 -16.38 -4.97 -7.36
N ARG A 7 -17.37 -4.49 -6.61
CA ARG A 7 -17.20 -3.78 -5.34
C ARG A 7 -17.96 -4.55 -4.29
N ASP A 8 -17.33 -4.73 -3.14
CA ASP A 8 -17.93 -5.42 -2.02
C ASP A 8 -17.44 -4.82 -0.70
N ASP A 9 -18.01 -5.24 0.41
CA ASP A 9 -17.57 -4.83 1.74
C ASP A 9 -17.81 -5.94 2.79
N PHE A 10 -17.12 -5.84 3.91
CA PHE A 10 -17.31 -6.71 5.06
C PHE A 10 -17.13 -5.93 6.36
N LEU A 11 -17.57 -6.52 7.45
CA LEU A 11 -17.31 -6.00 8.79
C LEU A 11 -15.97 -6.56 9.30
N SER A 12 -15.02 -5.66 9.58
CA SER A 12 -13.72 -6.01 10.10
C SER A 12 -13.80 -6.59 11.52
N PHE A 13 -12.67 -6.86 12.13
CA PHE A 13 -12.53 -7.49 13.45
C PHE A 13 -13.27 -6.75 14.59
N ASP A 14 -13.54 -5.47 14.41
CA ASP A 14 -14.22 -4.58 15.37
C ASP A 14 -15.58 -4.05 14.88
N GLY A 15 -16.09 -4.61 13.77
CA GLY A 15 -17.37 -4.20 13.19
C GLY A 15 -17.30 -2.98 12.28
N VAL A 16 -16.13 -2.38 12.05
CA VAL A 16 -15.96 -1.30 11.08
C VAL A 16 -16.03 -1.86 9.66
N ARG A 17 -16.82 -1.22 8.79
CA ARG A 17 -17.00 -1.63 7.40
C ARG A 17 -15.77 -1.28 6.57
N ILE A 18 -15.18 -2.30 5.93
CA ILE A 18 -14.05 -2.18 5.00
C ILE A 18 -14.52 -2.63 3.62
N GLY A 19 -14.33 -1.77 2.63
CA GLY A 19 -14.68 -2.07 1.25
C GLY A 19 -13.47 -2.44 0.42
N TRP A 20 -13.69 -3.21 -0.66
CA TRP A 20 -12.67 -3.53 -1.64
C TRP A 20 -13.21 -3.55 -3.06
N HIS A 21 -12.29 -3.54 -4.00
CA HIS A 21 -12.54 -3.75 -5.42
C HIS A 21 -11.85 -5.03 -5.87
N GLU A 22 -12.44 -5.75 -6.81
CA GLU A 22 -11.87 -6.96 -7.38
C GLU A 22 -11.82 -6.86 -8.90
N LEU A 23 -10.76 -7.38 -9.52
CA LEU A 23 -10.55 -7.37 -10.96
C LEU A 23 -9.81 -8.64 -11.41
N GLY A 24 -10.35 -9.31 -12.43
CA GLY A 24 -9.74 -10.49 -13.01
C GLY A 24 -10.12 -11.79 -12.31
N THR A 25 -9.41 -12.85 -12.65
CA THR A 25 -9.62 -14.20 -12.10
C THR A 25 -8.28 -14.93 -12.00
N GLY A 26 -8.22 -16.01 -11.23
CA GLY A 26 -7.00 -16.80 -11.04
C GLY A 26 -6.40 -16.65 -9.66
N ARG A 27 -5.07 -16.68 -9.55
CA ARG A 27 -4.38 -16.59 -8.27
C ARG A 27 -4.63 -15.24 -7.57
N PRO A 28 -5.10 -15.23 -6.31
CA PRO A 28 -5.35 -13.97 -5.60
C PRO A 28 -4.06 -13.18 -5.34
N ILE A 29 -4.14 -11.86 -5.54
CA ILE A 29 -3.17 -10.91 -5.03
C ILE A 29 -3.89 -9.76 -4.35
N ILE A 30 -3.53 -9.47 -3.11
CA ILE A 30 -4.03 -8.31 -2.37
C ILE A 30 -3.08 -7.14 -2.62
N LEU A 31 -3.61 -5.99 -3.08
CA LEU A 31 -2.84 -4.79 -3.37
C LEU A 31 -3.28 -3.61 -2.49
N LEU A 32 -2.41 -3.20 -1.59
CA LEU A 32 -2.63 -2.17 -0.58
C LEU A 32 -2.18 -0.79 -1.09
N HIS A 33 -3.04 0.21 -1.01
CA HIS A 33 -2.80 1.55 -1.54
C HIS A 33 -1.97 2.44 -0.60
N GLY A 34 -1.50 3.59 -1.12
CA GLY A 34 -0.78 4.62 -0.36
C GLY A 34 -1.69 5.54 0.46
N LEU A 35 -1.06 6.38 1.31
CA LEU A 35 -1.76 7.39 2.10
C LEU A 35 -2.51 8.38 1.20
N PHE A 36 -3.68 8.84 1.64
CA PHE A 36 -4.58 9.75 0.92
C PHE A 36 -5.06 9.23 -0.45
N SER A 37 -4.93 7.93 -0.72
CA SER A 37 -5.29 7.27 -1.95
C SER A 37 -6.45 6.26 -1.73
N SER A 38 -6.67 5.37 -2.68
CA SER A 38 -7.62 4.27 -2.62
C SER A 38 -7.16 3.14 -3.56
N GLY A 39 -7.77 1.97 -3.48
CA GLY A 39 -7.57 0.88 -4.44
C GLY A 39 -7.83 1.30 -5.87
N GLU A 40 -8.90 2.06 -6.07
CA GLU A 40 -9.25 2.67 -7.36
C GLU A 40 -8.14 3.58 -7.89
N MET A 41 -7.69 4.53 -7.08
CA MET A 41 -6.72 5.56 -7.47
C MET A 41 -5.33 4.95 -7.70
N ASN A 42 -4.86 4.09 -6.79
CA ASN A 42 -3.50 3.59 -6.80
C ASN A 42 -3.30 2.49 -7.85
N TRP A 43 -4.28 1.61 -8.02
CA TRP A 43 -4.10 0.38 -8.76
C TRP A 43 -4.89 0.32 -10.05
N ARG A 44 -6.14 0.81 -10.06
CA ARG A 44 -7.02 0.69 -11.22
C ARG A 44 -6.88 1.83 -12.20
N ARG A 45 -6.86 3.07 -11.73
CA ARG A 45 -6.95 4.29 -12.54
C ARG A 45 -5.90 4.38 -13.65
N TYR A 46 -4.69 3.95 -13.37
CA TYR A 46 -3.56 4.01 -14.29
C TYR A 46 -3.19 2.64 -14.90
N GLY A 47 -4.07 1.64 -14.76
CA GLY A 47 -3.99 0.38 -15.48
C GLY A 47 -3.17 -0.73 -14.80
N ALA A 48 -2.50 -0.49 -13.68
CA ALA A 48 -1.68 -1.52 -13.04
C ALA A 48 -2.47 -2.79 -12.68
N ALA A 49 -3.68 -2.63 -12.12
CA ALA A 49 -4.55 -3.77 -11.82
C ALA A 49 -4.96 -4.55 -13.09
N ALA A 50 -5.20 -3.85 -14.20
CA ALA A 50 -5.56 -4.50 -15.47
C ALA A 50 -4.39 -5.31 -16.05
N GLU A 51 -3.16 -4.81 -15.97
CA GLU A 51 -1.95 -5.54 -16.39
C GLU A 51 -1.74 -6.81 -15.53
N ILE A 52 -1.90 -6.69 -14.22
CA ILE A 52 -1.76 -7.82 -13.29
C ILE A 52 -2.89 -8.84 -13.51
N ALA A 53 -4.13 -8.40 -13.69
CA ALA A 53 -5.26 -9.28 -14.00
C ALA A 53 -5.08 -9.97 -15.37
N GLY A 54 -4.57 -9.25 -16.38
CA GLY A 54 -4.20 -9.82 -17.67
C GLY A 54 -3.08 -10.86 -17.59
N ALA A 55 -2.30 -10.85 -16.50
CA ALA A 55 -1.29 -11.86 -16.20
C ALA A 55 -1.84 -13.13 -15.55
N GLY A 56 -3.17 -13.23 -15.31
CA GLY A 56 -3.83 -14.40 -14.74
C GLY A 56 -4.03 -14.33 -13.22
N PHE A 57 -4.14 -13.11 -12.67
CA PHE A 57 -4.39 -12.90 -11.24
C PHE A 57 -5.79 -12.34 -10.98
N CYS A 58 -6.35 -12.72 -9.83
CA CYS A 58 -7.47 -12.05 -9.21
C CYS A 58 -6.92 -10.94 -8.32
N VAL A 59 -7.10 -9.69 -8.73
CA VAL A 59 -6.54 -8.51 -8.05
C VAL A 59 -7.56 -7.98 -7.06
N ILE A 60 -7.26 -8.10 -5.77
CA ILE A 60 -8.08 -7.65 -4.65
C ILE A 60 -7.49 -6.34 -4.11
N MET A 61 -8.25 -5.26 -4.17
CA MET A 61 -7.79 -3.91 -3.84
C MET A 61 -8.67 -3.34 -2.71
N PRO A 62 -8.37 -3.67 -1.44
CA PRO A 62 -9.09 -3.07 -0.32
C PRO A 62 -8.78 -1.59 -0.20
N ASP A 63 -9.77 -0.81 0.20
CA ASP A 63 -9.58 0.54 0.70
C ASP A 63 -9.31 0.48 2.20
N PHE A 64 -8.22 1.06 2.65
CA PHE A 64 -7.92 1.15 4.06
C PHE A 64 -9.00 1.91 4.82
N ARG A 65 -9.19 1.58 6.09
CA ARG A 65 -10.00 2.37 7.02
C ARG A 65 -9.69 3.87 6.85
N ALA A 66 -10.72 4.71 6.85
CA ALA A 66 -10.65 6.15 6.57
C ALA A 66 -10.28 6.55 5.13
N HIS A 67 -10.28 5.60 4.18
CA HIS A 67 -9.99 5.86 2.76
C HIS A 67 -11.07 5.25 1.85
N GLY A 68 -11.20 5.82 0.65
CA GLY A 68 -12.04 5.30 -0.43
C GLY A 68 -13.48 5.00 -0.02
N ILE A 69 -13.91 3.75 -0.22
CA ILE A 69 -15.27 3.30 0.11
C ILE A 69 -15.38 2.68 1.51
N SER A 70 -14.29 2.58 2.27
CA SER A 70 -14.28 2.10 3.65
C SER A 70 -14.81 3.15 4.62
N ALA A 71 -15.32 2.71 5.78
CA ALA A 71 -15.77 3.60 6.82
C ALA A 71 -14.63 4.41 7.44
N ALA A 72 -14.96 5.63 7.89
CA ALA A 72 -14.02 6.58 8.49
C ALA A 72 -14.53 7.01 9.89
N PRO A 73 -14.53 6.12 10.90
CA PRO A 73 -14.99 6.48 12.24
C PRO A 73 -14.10 7.57 12.85
N HIS A 74 -14.69 8.48 13.63
CA HIS A 74 -13.95 9.54 14.33
C HIS A 74 -13.54 9.15 15.76
N ASP A 75 -14.07 8.03 16.26
CA ASP A 75 -13.68 7.53 17.59
C ASP A 75 -12.23 6.99 17.54
N PRO A 76 -11.31 7.52 18.35
CA PRO A 76 -9.94 7.00 18.45
C PRO A 76 -9.88 5.51 18.81
N ALA A 77 -10.86 4.99 19.55
CA ALA A 77 -10.92 3.57 19.92
C ALA A 77 -11.08 2.64 18.71
N ALA A 78 -11.58 3.15 17.59
CA ALA A 78 -11.64 2.42 16.32
C ALA A 78 -10.28 2.31 15.60
N TYR A 79 -9.19 2.81 16.19
CA TYR A 79 -7.85 2.81 15.57
C TYR A 79 -6.79 2.24 16.53
N PRO A 80 -6.92 0.97 16.96
CA PRO A 80 -5.87 0.34 17.74
C PRO A 80 -4.56 0.29 16.97
N VAL A 81 -3.47 0.06 17.69
CA VAL A 81 -2.13 -0.10 17.10
C VAL A 81 -2.16 -1.15 15.98
N ASP A 82 -1.49 -0.89 14.86
CA ASP A 82 -1.49 -1.75 13.65
C ASP A 82 -2.89 -1.97 13.03
N VAL A 83 -3.84 -1.09 13.22
CA VAL A 83 -5.24 -1.26 12.77
C VAL A 83 -5.37 -1.67 11.30
N LEU A 84 -4.54 -1.12 10.41
CA LEU A 84 -4.57 -1.48 8.99
C LEU A 84 -4.17 -2.93 8.76
N ALA A 85 -3.21 -3.45 9.52
CA ALA A 85 -2.86 -4.87 9.46
C ALA A 85 -4.00 -5.74 9.97
N HIS A 86 -4.64 -5.37 11.06
CA HIS A 86 -5.81 -6.09 11.59
C HIS A 86 -6.97 -6.16 10.58
N ASP A 87 -7.25 -5.06 9.86
CA ASP A 87 -8.29 -5.03 8.82
C ASP A 87 -7.97 -6.00 7.67
N ILE A 88 -6.72 -6.04 7.22
CA ILE A 88 -6.32 -6.94 6.13
C ILE A 88 -6.24 -8.40 6.58
N GLU A 89 -5.81 -8.68 7.81
CA GLU A 89 -5.92 -10.03 8.41
C GLU A 89 -7.38 -10.50 8.47
N ALA A 90 -8.31 -9.60 8.79
CA ALA A 90 -9.74 -9.89 8.78
C ALA A 90 -10.27 -10.13 7.36
N LEU A 91 -9.81 -9.35 6.35
CA LEU A 91 -10.16 -9.56 4.95
C LEU A 91 -9.67 -10.92 4.44
N VAL A 92 -8.42 -11.30 4.73
CA VAL A 92 -7.85 -12.60 4.35
C VAL A 92 -8.70 -13.75 4.91
N ARG A 93 -9.14 -13.63 6.16
CA ARG A 93 -10.04 -14.63 6.79
C ARG A 93 -11.43 -14.62 6.15
N HIS A 94 -11.99 -13.44 5.88
CA HIS A 94 -13.31 -13.29 5.26
C HIS A 94 -13.38 -13.91 3.87
N LEU A 95 -12.31 -13.75 3.07
CA LEU A 95 -12.18 -14.31 1.74
C LEU A 95 -11.60 -15.75 1.73
N GLU A 96 -11.33 -16.33 2.90
CA GLU A 96 -10.78 -17.67 3.09
C GLU A 96 -9.49 -17.93 2.28
N LEU A 97 -8.66 -16.90 2.11
CA LEU A 97 -7.45 -16.98 1.29
C LEU A 97 -6.36 -17.82 1.99
N GLN A 98 -5.92 -18.89 1.32
CA GLN A 98 -4.84 -19.77 1.82
C GLN A 98 -3.54 -19.58 1.03
N ASP A 99 -3.64 -19.49 -0.29
CA ASP A 99 -2.51 -19.32 -1.19
C ASP A 99 -2.70 -18.04 -2.03
N PHE A 100 -2.03 -16.99 -1.65
CA PHE A 100 -2.16 -15.65 -2.25
C PHE A 100 -0.85 -14.90 -2.25
N ASP A 101 -0.80 -13.82 -3.02
CA ASP A 101 0.28 -12.86 -3.05
C ASP A 101 -0.15 -11.55 -2.37
N LEU A 102 0.80 -10.78 -1.88
CA LEU A 102 0.55 -9.51 -1.21
C LEU A 102 1.42 -8.41 -1.80
N GLY A 103 0.85 -7.27 -2.07
CA GLY A 103 1.60 -6.09 -2.51
C GLY A 103 1.10 -4.81 -1.87
N GLY A 104 1.94 -3.79 -1.88
CA GLY A 104 1.55 -2.48 -1.38
C GLY A 104 2.40 -1.36 -1.93
N TYR A 105 1.82 -0.15 -1.94
CA TYR A 105 2.47 1.10 -2.30
C TYR A 105 2.59 2.01 -1.09
N SER A 106 3.79 2.51 -0.77
CA SER A 106 4.02 3.48 0.32
C SER A 106 3.43 2.99 1.67
N LEU A 107 2.38 3.60 2.19
CA LEU A 107 1.65 3.12 3.38
C LEU A 107 1.23 1.66 3.24
N GLY A 108 0.79 1.25 2.05
CA GLY A 108 0.44 -0.14 1.75
C GLY A 108 1.63 -1.08 1.84
N ALA A 109 2.82 -0.67 1.38
CA ALA A 109 4.05 -1.47 1.52
C ALA A 109 4.47 -1.60 2.99
N ARG A 110 4.38 -0.52 3.78
CA ARG A 110 4.59 -0.57 5.24
C ARG A 110 3.62 -1.56 5.90
N THR A 111 2.34 -1.48 5.55
CA THR A 111 1.31 -2.39 6.08
C THR A 111 1.57 -3.83 5.67
N ALA A 112 2.00 -4.08 4.43
CA ALA A 112 2.35 -5.42 3.96
C ALA A 112 3.51 -6.04 4.77
N VAL A 113 4.54 -5.25 5.08
CA VAL A 113 5.64 -5.66 5.98
C VAL A 113 5.10 -5.99 7.38
N ARG A 114 4.23 -5.14 7.93
CA ARG A 114 3.61 -5.40 9.24
C ARG A 114 2.82 -6.70 9.26
N LEU A 115 2.05 -6.98 8.21
CA LEU A 115 1.30 -8.23 8.06
C LEU A 115 2.21 -9.46 8.10
N VAL A 116 3.32 -9.45 7.36
CA VAL A 116 4.28 -10.56 7.37
C VAL A 116 4.93 -10.74 8.74
N VAL A 117 5.35 -9.65 9.37
CA VAL A 117 5.92 -9.66 10.73
C VAL A 117 4.93 -10.18 11.78
N ARG A 118 3.63 -9.97 11.57
CA ARG A 118 2.56 -10.48 12.43
C ARG A 118 2.18 -11.94 12.15
N GLY A 119 2.82 -12.57 11.15
CA GLY A 119 2.64 -13.99 10.86
C GLY A 119 1.78 -14.30 9.63
N LEU A 120 1.32 -13.29 8.87
CA LEU A 120 0.69 -13.55 7.59
C LEU A 120 1.74 -14.07 6.60
N ALA A 121 1.42 -15.13 5.89
CA ALA A 121 2.38 -15.86 5.04
C ALA A 121 1.99 -15.82 3.55
N PRO A 122 2.08 -14.66 2.87
CA PRO A 122 1.89 -14.62 1.42
C PRO A 122 3.02 -15.39 0.72
N ALA A 123 2.73 -16.00 -0.44
CA ALA A 123 3.75 -16.70 -1.21
C ALA A 123 4.79 -15.74 -1.81
N ARG A 124 4.35 -14.54 -2.18
CA ARG A 124 5.21 -13.47 -2.73
C ARG A 124 4.78 -12.12 -2.18
N LEU A 125 5.76 -11.20 -2.10
CA LEU A 125 5.58 -9.86 -1.56
C LEU A 125 6.03 -8.81 -2.59
N VAL A 126 5.24 -7.77 -2.81
CA VAL A 126 5.60 -6.61 -3.64
C VAL A 126 5.61 -5.37 -2.77
N LEU A 127 6.78 -4.77 -2.58
CA LEU A 127 6.97 -3.53 -1.83
C LEU A 127 7.29 -2.40 -2.79
N SER A 128 6.32 -1.52 -3.03
CA SER A 128 6.46 -0.43 -4.00
C SER A 128 6.44 0.93 -3.31
N GLY A 129 7.23 1.89 -3.85
CA GLY A 129 7.33 3.25 -3.29
C GLY A 129 7.83 3.24 -1.84
N MET A 130 8.75 2.31 -1.50
CA MET A 130 9.23 2.09 -0.14
C MET A 130 10.74 1.81 -0.14
N GLY A 131 11.43 2.48 0.75
CA GLY A 131 12.82 2.20 1.10
C GLY A 131 12.97 1.75 2.55
N LEU A 132 14.18 1.34 2.94
CA LEU A 132 14.44 0.82 4.28
C LEU A 132 14.10 1.84 5.37
N ALA A 133 14.49 3.11 5.18
CA ALA A 133 14.21 4.18 6.13
C ALA A 133 12.70 4.39 6.36
N GLY A 134 11.88 4.20 5.33
CA GLY A 134 10.43 4.28 5.44
C GLY A 134 9.81 3.20 6.33
N LEU A 135 10.44 2.05 6.49
CA LEU A 135 9.99 0.97 7.39
C LEU A 135 10.54 1.13 8.81
N THR A 136 11.83 1.46 8.91
CA THR A 136 12.57 1.50 10.19
C THR A 136 12.51 2.85 10.87
N GLY A 137 12.25 3.92 10.10
CA GLY A 137 12.18 5.29 10.60
C GLY A 137 11.08 5.46 11.65
N GLY A 138 11.33 6.39 12.57
CA GLY A 138 10.41 6.74 13.63
C GLY A 138 9.16 7.49 13.14
N THR A 139 8.63 8.36 14.01
CA THR A 139 7.34 9.05 13.78
C THR A 139 7.45 10.31 12.91
N ASP A 140 8.63 10.72 12.47
CA ASP A 140 8.83 12.02 11.81
C ASP A 140 7.98 12.21 10.55
N ARG A 141 7.91 11.18 9.69
CA ARG A 141 7.06 11.24 8.49
C ARG A 141 5.57 11.26 8.84
N ALA A 142 5.15 10.48 9.83
CA ALA A 142 3.78 10.51 10.31
C ALA A 142 3.45 11.88 10.92
N ASN A 143 4.36 12.48 11.70
CA ASN A 143 4.21 13.80 12.29
C ASN A 143 4.12 14.89 11.22
N TRP A 144 4.90 14.77 10.14
CA TRP A 144 4.80 15.68 9.01
C TRP A 144 3.40 15.64 8.37
N PHE A 145 2.85 14.44 8.12
CA PHE A 145 1.49 14.31 7.59
C PHE A 145 0.42 14.78 8.59
N LEU A 146 0.60 14.55 9.89
CA LEU A 146 -0.29 15.09 10.92
C LEU A 146 -0.30 16.63 10.91
N ASN A 147 0.87 17.25 10.71
CA ASN A 147 0.96 18.69 10.52
C ASN A 147 0.24 19.15 9.24
N VAL A 148 0.39 18.43 8.13
CA VAL A 148 -0.34 18.72 6.88
C VAL A 148 -1.85 18.68 7.08
N ILE A 149 -2.35 17.67 7.80
CA ILE A 149 -3.77 17.53 8.11
C ILE A 149 -4.26 18.67 9.00
N ALA A 150 -3.54 18.95 10.09
CA ALA A 150 -3.94 19.96 11.08
C ALA A 150 -3.96 21.38 10.50
N ASN A 151 -3.11 21.67 9.52
CA ASN A 151 -2.96 22.98 8.92
C ASN A 151 -3.42 23.02 7.45
N ALA A 152 -4.30 22.10 7.04
CA ALA A 152 -4.78 22.04 5.68
C ALA A 152 -5.44 23.37 5.26
N GLY A 153 -4.97 23.94 4.12
CA GLY A 153 -5.43 25.21 3.59
C GLY A 153 -4.60 26.44 4.03
N SER A 154 -3.62 26.30 4.94
CA SER A 154 -2.75 27.40 5.38
C SER A 154 -1.40 27.45 4.66
N PHE A 155 -1.02 26.43 3.91
CA PHE A 155 0.28 26.31 3.28
C PHE A 155 0.39 27.15 2.00
N ALA A 156 1.55 27.76 1.79
CA ALA A 156 1.86 28.50 0.58
C ALA A 156 1.90 27.57 -0.65
N GLY A 157 1.41 28.05 -1.78
CA GLY A 157 1.47 27.32 -3.05
C GLY A 157 2.90 26.95 -3.42
N GLY A 158 3.10 25.72 -3.95
CA GLY A 158 4.39 25.17 -4.35
C GLY A 158 5.18 24.48 -3.26
N THR A 159 4.72 24.48 -2.00
CA THR A 159 5.32 23.67 -0.93
C THR A 159 4.87 22.21 -1.00
N ALA A 160 5.64 21.30 -0.39
CA ALA A 160 5.28 19.88 -0.30
C ALA A 160 4.00 19.71 0.51
N GLU A 161 3.83 20.46 1.58
CA GLU A 161 2.63 20.45 2.44
C GLU A 161 1.39 20.92 1.67
N PHE A 162 1.51 21.97 0.85
CA PHE A 162 0.42 22.40 -0.02
C PHE A 162 0.00 21.28 -0.98
N SER A 163 0.98 20.64 -1.62
CA SER A 163 0.73 19.55 -2.57
C SER A 163 0.05 18.35 -1.90
N ALA A 164 0.53 17.93 -0.72
CA ALA A 164 -0.05 16.85 0.05
C ALA A 164 -1.47 17.18 0.53
N SER A 165 -1.69 18.41 1.02
CA SER A 165 -3.01 18.89 1.43
C SER A 165 -4.00 18.96 0.26
N ALA A 166 -3.54 19.42 -0.92
CA ALA A 166 -4.35 19.46 -2.13
C ALA A 166 -4.71 18.05 -2.61
N PHE A 167 -3.76 17.10 -2.54
CA PHE A 167 -4.00 15.69 -2.89
C PHE A 167 -5.03 15.04 -1.93
N MET A 168 -4.88 15.25 -0.63
CA MET A 168 -5.83 14.82 0.39
C MET A 168 -7.25 15.33 0.07
N LYS A 169 -7.39 16.63 -0.20
CA LYS A 169 -8.65 17.27 -0.54
C LYS A 169 -9.25 16.73 -1.87
N ALA A 170 -8.43 16.57 -2.90
CA ALA A 170 -8.87 16.08 -4.20
C ALA A 170 -9.41 14.64 -4.16
N ASN A 171 -8.96 13.83 -3.20
CA ASN A 171 -9.42 12.47 -2.97
C ASN A 171 -10.51 12.37 -1.88
N ASN A 172 -11.08 13.49 -1.43
CA ASN A 172 -12.13 13.55 -0.40
C ASN A 172 -11.76 12.79 0.89
N ILE A 173 -10.50 12.83 1.29
CA ILE A 173 -10.01 12.14 2.48
C ILE A 173 -10.45 12.87 3.74
N ASP A 174 -11.04 12.13 4.68
CA ASP A 174 -11.34 12.62 6.03
C ASP A 174 -10.05 12.71 6.84
N GLY A 175 -9.51 13.92 6.95
CA GLY A 175 -8.24 14.17 7.64
C GLY A 175 -8.29 13.80 9.12
N ALA A 176 -9.42 13.99 9.80
CA ALA A 176 -9.57 13.65 11.22
C ALA A 176 -9.43 12.13 11.43
N ALA A 177 -10.11 11.35 10.62
CA ALA A 177 -10.05 9.89 10.66
C ALA A 177 -8.65 9.36 10.27
N VAL A 178 -8.06 9.90 9.20
CA VAL A 178 -6.70 9.50 8.77
C VAL A 178 -5.62 9.88 9.78
N ALA A 179 -5.81 10.96 10.55
CA ALA A 179 -4.88 11.28 11.64
C ALA A 179 -4.82 10.17 12.70
N HIS A 180 -5.91 9.44 12.95
CA HIS A 180 -5.89 8.27 13.82
C HIS A 180 -5.14 7.09 13.17
N VAL A 181 -5.31 6.86 11.86
CA VAL A 181 -4.51 5.86 11.11
C VAL A 181 -3.01 6.12 11.26
N LEU A 182 -2.58 7.37 11.10
CA LEU A 182 -1.17 7.75 11.22
C LEU A 182 -0.61 7.50 12.64
N ARG A 183 -1.41 7.77 13.68
CA ARG A 183 -1.01 7.52 15.09
C ARG A 183 -0.96 6.03 15.43
N ALA A 184 -1.72 5.20 14.73
CA ALA A 184 -1.78 3.75 14.94
C ALA A 184 -0.63 2.99 14.23
N GLN A 185 0.21 3.66 13.45
CA GLN A 185 1.31 3.03 12.73
C GLN A 185 2.44 2.57 13.66
N VAL A 186 3.06 1.45 13.29
CA VAL A 186 4.22 0.88 13.97
C VAL A 186 5.40 0.83 13.02
N SER A 187 6.58 1.24 13.48
CA SER A 187 7.84 1.03 12.76
C SER A 187 8.31 -0.41 12.91
N THR A 188 9.01 -0.91 11.90
CA THR A 188 9.57 -2.26 11.91
C THR A 188 11.09 -2.15 12.01
N PRO A 189 11.73 -2.69 13.07
CA PRO A 189 13.20 -2.67 13.21
C PRO A 189 13.90 -3.33 12.03
N ALA A 190 15.13 -2.89 11.73
CA ALA A 190 15.87 -3.34 10.56
C ALA A 190 16.19 -4.84 10.59
N ASP A 191 16.49 -5.38 11.75
CA ASP A 191 16.72 -6.81 11.96
C ASP A 191 15.46 -7.64 11.73
N VAL A 192 14.29 -7.11 12.10
CA VAL A 192 12.98 -7.74 11.85
C VAL A 192 12.66 -7.70 10.34
N VAL A 193 12.95 -6.59 9.64
CA VAL A 193 12.84 -6.53 8.17
C VAL A 193 13.76 -7.56 7.53
N GLY A 194 15.00 -7.66 7.99
CA GLY A 194 16.00 -8.62 7.48
C GLY A 194 15.65 -10.09 7.71
N ALA A 195 14.72 -10.38 8.62
CA ALA A 195 14.23 -11.74 8.86
C ALA A 195 13.08 -12.16 7.91
N ILE A 196 12.55 -11.27 7.07
CA ILE A 196 11.47 -11.58 6.13
C ILE A 196 12.02 -12.41 4.96
N ALA A 197 11.80 -13.70 5.01
CA ALA A 197 12.28 -14.64 3.98
C ALA A 197 11.34 -14.75 2.76
N THR A 198 10.14 -14.16 2.82
CA THR A 198 9.19 -14.15 1.70
C THR A 198 9.85 -13.58 0.46
N ARG A 199 9.68 -14.25 -0.68
CA ARG A 199 10.19 -13.77 -1.95
C ARG A 199 9.59 -12.40 -2.29
N THR A 200 10.44 -11.39 -2.46
CA THR A 200 10.02 -9.99 -2.50
C THR A 200 10.48 -9.29 -3.78
N LEU A 201 9.59 -8.49 -4.39
CA LEU A 201 9.93 -7.45 -5.34
C LEU A 201 9.94 -6.10 -4.61
N VAL A 202 11.05 -5.38 -4.66
CA VAL A 202 11.12 -3.97 -4.28
C VAL A 202 11.09 -3.13 -5.55
N LEU A 203 10.03 -2.33 -5.73
CA LEU A 203 9.78 -1.54 -6.95
C LEU A 203 9.61 -0.07 -6.61
N CYS A 204 10.49 0.78 -7.12
CA CYS A 204 10.42 2.22 -6.87
C CYS A 204 10.66 3.04 -8.15
N GLY A 205 10.18 4.29 -8.12
CA GLY A 205 10.58 5.29 -9.10
C GLY A 205 12.07 5.63 -8.93
N ALA A 206 12.77 5.89 -10.05
CA ALA A 206 14.19 6.24 -10.04
C ALA A 206 14.48 7.54 -9.23
N ASP A 207 13.50 8.44 -9.19
CA ASP A 207 13.56 9.72 -8.49
C ASP A 207 12.77 9.69 -7.15
N ASP A 208 12.39 8.49 -6.66
CA ASP A 208 11.62 8.32 -5.41
C ASP A 208 12.56 8.18 -4.21
N ALA A 209 12.79 9.26 -3.51
CA ALA A 209 13.57 9.29 -2.26
C ALA A 209 12.70 9.46 -1.00
N ASP A 210 11.37 9.48 -1.12
CA ASP A 210 10.44 9.85 -0.06
C ASP A 210 10.49 8.94 1.17
N ASN A 211 10.75 7.65 0.95
CA ASN A 211 10.83 6.63 2.00
C ASN A 211 12.25 6.04 2.16
N GLY A 212 13.27 6.77 1.66
CA GLY A 212 14.65 6.32 1.65
C GLY A 212 14.97 5.36 0.49
N SER A 213 16.13 4.73 0.53
CA SER A 213 16.66 3.90 -0.55
C SER A 213 15.91 2.56 -0.68
N ALA A 214 15.33 2.33 -1.86
CA ALA A 214 14.74 1.04 -2.23
C ALA A 214 15.81 -0.04 -2.42
N ALA A 215 17.00 0.33 -2.89
CA ALA A 215 18.13 -0.58 -3.01
C ALA A 215 18.58 -1.11 -1.65
N ASP A 216 18.64 -0.23 -0.62
CA ASP A 216 18.98 -0.64 0.75
C ASP A 216 17.91 -1.58 1.32
N LEU A 217 16.64 -1.35 1.01
CA LEU A 217 15.58 -2.27 1.41
C LEU A 217 15.74 -3.63 0.75
N ALA A 218 16.04 -3.66 -0.55
CA ALA A 218 16.26 -4.92 -1.26
C ALA A 218 17.51 -5.66 -0.75
N MET A 219 18.57 -4.95 -0.38
CA MET A 219 19.77 -5.55 0.24
C MET A 219 19.51 -6.07 1.66
N ALA A 220 18.61 -5.45 2.40
CA ALA A 220 18.26 -5.89 3.75
C ALA A 220 17.40 -7.16 3.75
N LEU A 221 16.68 -7.43 2.68
CA LEU A 221 15.79 -8.60 2.54
C LEU A 221 16.55 -9.78 1.95
N PRO A 222 16.49 -10.98 2.54
CA PRO A 222 17.31 -12.13 2.10
C PRO A 222 16.89 -12.71 0.74
N ASN A 223 15.68 -12.43 0.27
CA ASN A 223 15.14 -12.98 -0.97
C ASN A 223 14.39 -11.90 -1.78
N ALA A 224 15.08 -10.81 -2.12
CA ALA A 224 14.51 -9.70 -2.84
C ALA A 224 15.15 -9.43 -4.20
N ALA A 225 14.31 -9.02 -5.16
CA ALA A 225 14.74 -8.37 -6.40
C ALA A 225 14.42 -6.87 -6.30
N HIS A 226 15.27 -6.02 -6.88
CA HIS A 226 15.05 -4.58 -6.99
C HIS A 226 14.81 -4.19 -8.45
N VAL A 227 13.75 -3.43 -8.68
CA VAL A 227 13.44 -2.84 -9.99
C VAL A 227 13.20 -1.35 -9.81
N SER A 228 13.85 -0.55 -10.66
CA SER A 228 13.65 0.89 -10.75
C SER A 228 12.88 1.22 -12.03
N ILE A 229 11.87 2.09 -11.95
CA ILE A 229 11.08 2.57 -13.07
C ILE A 229 11.12 4.11 -13.14
N PRO A 230 10.77 4.74 -14.28
CA PRO A 230 10.76 6.20 -14.35
C PRO A 230 9.79 6.85 -13.36
N GLY A 231 10.21 7.97 -12.75
CA GLY A 231 9.36 8.84 -11.94
C GLY A 231 9.75 8.90 -10.45
N ASN A 232 9.05 9.79 -9.75
CA ASN A 232 9.16 9.98 -8.29
C ASN A 232 8.00 9.29 -7.56
N HIS A 233 7.90 9.50 -6.23
CA HIS A 233 6.87 8.89 -5.39
C HIS A 233 5.44 9.09 -5.90
N MET A 234 5.11 10.24 -6.46
CA MET A 234 3.76 10.54 -6.94
C MET A 234 3.52 10.11 -8.39
N SER A 235 4.57 10.08 -9.21
CA SER A 235 4.43 9.84 -10.65
C SER A 235 4.74 8.41 -11.09
N ALA A 236 5.56 7.66 -10.37
CA ALA A 236 5.92 6.28 -10.73
C ALA A 236 4.67 5.37 -10.85
N VAL A 237 3.74 5.48 -9.92
CA VAL A 237 2.47 4.72 -9.90
C VAL A 237 1.56 5.02 -11.09
N THR A 238 1.76 6.15 -11.78
CA THR A 238 0.97 6.55 -12.95
C THR A 238 1.54 6.05 -14.28
N LYS A 239 2.73 5.42 -14.25
CA LYS A 239 3.42 4.94 -15.45
C LYS A 239 2.98 3.52 -15.81
N PRO A 240 2.86 3.18 -17.10
CA PRO A 240 2.59 1.81 -17.55
C PRO A 240 3.63 0.80 -17.02
N ASP A 241 4.89 1.22 -16.90
CA ASP A 241 6.01 0.43 -16.36
C ASP A 241 5.68 -0.17 -15.00
N PHE A 242 4.90 0.53 -14.18
CA PHE A 242 4.55 0.10 -12.82
C PHE A 242 3.77 -1.23 -12.82
N GLY A 243 2.66 -1.29 -13.55
CA GLY A 243 1.85 -2.51 -13.67
C GLY A 243 2.58 -3.61 -14.42
N THR A 244 3.30 -3.25 -15.49
CA THR A 244 4.07 -4.18 -16.32
C THR A 244 5.17 -4.88 -15.52
N ALA A 245 5.95 -4.15 -14.72
CA ALA A 245 7.02 -4.72 -13.88
C ALA A 245 6.47 -5.70 -12.84
N ILE A 246 5.36 -5.34 -12.18
CA ILE A 246 4.71 -6.22 -11.19
C ILE A 246 4.19 -7.49 -11.89
N ALA A 247 3.46 -7.35 -12.99
CA ALA A 247 2.89 -8.47 -13.73
C ALA A 247 3.96 -9.42 -14.27
N ALA A 248 5.06 -8.89 -14.81
CA ALA A 248 6.18 -9.67 -15.29
C ALA A 248 6.84 -10.45 -14.15
N TRP A 249 7.14 -9.81 -13.02
CA TRP A 249 7.74 -10.47 -11.87
C TRP A 249 6.83 -11.56 -11.28
N LEU A 250 5.53 -11.31 -11.20
CA LEU A 250 4.56 -12.30 -10.73
C LEU A 250 4.47 -13.52 -11.66
N ARG A 251 4.58 -13.35 -12.99
CA ARG A 251 4.55 -14.48 -13.95
C ARG A 251 5.81 -15.34 -13.89
N HIS A 252 6.98 -14.71 -13.89
CA HIS A 252 8.25 -15.41 -14.11
C HIS A 252 9.06 -15.57 -12.84
N GLY A 253 8.69 -14.86 -11.80
CA GLY A 253 9.37 -14.89 -10.54
C GLY A 253 10.79 -14.35 -10.59
N ARG A 254 11.21 -13.74 -11.69
CA ARG A 254 12.41 -12.91 -11.85
C ARG A 254 11.97 -11.61 -12.51
N ALA A 255 12.53 -10.48 -12.07
CA ALA A 255 12.55 -9.29 -12.88
C ALA A 255 13.63 -9.54 -13.95
N ASP A 256 13.26 -10.13 -15.08
CA ASP A 256 14.07 -10.07 -16.26
C ASP A 256 13.88 -8.66 -16.84
N VAL A 257 14.77 -7.76 -16.43
CA VAL A 257 14.96 -6.43 -17.01
C VAL A 257 16.32 -6.43 -17.68
#